data_f1201eb61a6e537e3f7eefd85471b098
#
_entry.id   f1201eb61a6e537e3f7eefd85471b098
#
_cell.length_a   1.000
_cell.length_b   1.000
_cell.length_c   1.000
_cell.angle_alpha   90.00
_cell.angle_beta   90.00
_cell.angle_gamma   90.00
#
_symmetry.space_group_name_H-M   'P 1'
#
loop_
_entity.id
_entity.type
_entity.pdbx_description
1 polymer ?
#
loop_
_entity_poly.entity_id
_entity_poly.type
_entity_poly.pdbx_seq_one_letter_code
_entity_poly.pdbx_strand_id
1 'polypeptide(L)'
;MMDLFKNRKRTIYDRTGKIPYLVRWYIFLKDRKSFPFNVTLHKILVSDEPVLHDHPWSWGTMILKGGYWEHTPLRAEEGHVVGSTKKWWGPGTVRFRKADDLHWLELAKDKDGNEIPCWSLFYMGKKAKDWGFMQQVKDIGYRWIHNEKYLKDRKVDERT
;
A
#
# COMPACT_ATOMS: atom_id res chain seq x y z
N MET A 1 7.57 -11.99 28.50
CA MET A 1 6.60 -11.25 27.67
C MET A 1 7.22 -10.50 26.49
N MET A 2 8.47 -10.08 26.55
CA MET A 2 9.16 -9.36 25.42
C MET A 2 9.51 -10.23 24.22
N ASP A 3 9.66 -11.54 24.33
CA ASP A 3 10.04 -12.42 23.19
C ASP A 3 8.91 -12.79 22.24
N LEU A 4 7.65 -12.72 22.67
CA LEU A 4 6.51 -13.12 21.85
C LEU A 4 6.30 -12.18 20.64
N PHE A 5 6.68 -10.91 20.77
CA PHE A 5 6.53 -9.89 19.70
C PHE A 5 7.76 -9.77 18.79
N LYS A 6 8.94 -10.15 19.26
CA LYS A 6 10.21 -10.04 18.50
C LYS A 6 10.17 -10.86 17.21
N ASN A 7 9.62 -12.07 17.27
CA ASN A 7 9.47 -12.97 16.12
C ASN A 7 8.24 -12.68 15.26
N ARG A 8 7.40 -11.69 15.61
CA ARG A 8 6.18 -11.31 14.87
C ARG A 8 6.30 -9.98 14.15
N LYS A 9 7.44 -9.30 14.26
CA LYS A 9 7.73 -8.03 13.60
C LYS A 9 8.43 -8.28 12.27
N ARG A 10 8.02 -7.56 11.23
CA ARG A 10 8.69 -7.50 9.93
C ARG A 10 8.78 -6.05 9.47
N THR A 11 9.97 -5.60 9.12
CA THR A 11 10.17 -4.33 8.43
C THR A 11 10.14 -4.59 6.93
N ILE A 12 9.32 -3.84 6.23
CA ILE A 12 9.19 -3.85 4.78
C ILE A 12 9.84 -2.56 4.29
N TYR A 13 10.76 -2.69 3.38
CA TYR A 13 11.47 -1.57 2.77
C TYR A 13 10.73 -1.10 1.52
N ASP A 14 11.01 0.13 1.12
CA ASP A 14 10.54 0.71 -0.12
C ASP A 14 11.06 -0.09 -1.34
N ARG A 15 10.70 0.35 -2.52
CA ARG A 15 11.07 -0.32 -3.78
C ARG A 15 12.57 -0.29 -4.05
N THR A 16 13.30 0.64 -3.47
CA THR A 16 14.78 0.70 -3.55
C THR A 16 15.45 -0.31 -2.63
N GLY A 17 14.73 -0.82 -1.64
CA GLY A 17 15.24 -1.70 -0.58
C GLY A 17 16.08 -0.97 0.47
N LYS A 18 16.10 0.36 0.47
CA LYS A 18 16.96 1.18 1.33
C LYS A 18 16.20 1.87 2.46
N ILE A 19 14.99 2.35 2.18
CA ILE A 19 14.19 3.14 3.13
C ILE A 19 13.15 2.25 3.79
N PRO A 20 13.08 2.17 5.14
CA PRO A 20 12.00 1.49 5.84
C PRO A 20 10.66 2.15 5.50
N TYR A 21 9.82 1.43 4.79
CA TYR A 21 8.51 1.89 4.34
C TYR A 21 7.40 1.58 5.35
N LEU A 22 7.36 0.34 5.84
CA LEU A 22 6.29 -0.18 6.68
C LEU A 22 6.84 -1.15 7.72
N VAL A 23 6.46 -0.97 8.96
CA VAL A 23 6.65 -1.98 10.01
C VAL A 23 5.34 -2.71 10.24
N ARG A 24 5.38 -4.04 10.17
CA ARG A 24 4.24 -4.93 10.36
C ARG A 24 4.44 -5.82 11.57
N TRP A 25 3.44 -5.90 12.43
CA TRP A 25 3.35 -6.90 13.50
C TRP A 25 2.21 -7.85 13.22
N TYR A 26 2.50 -9.15 13.20
CA TYR A 26 1.50 -10.19 13.01
C TYR A 26 0.77 -10.44 14.34
N ILE A 27 -0.46 -9.94 14.45
CA ILE A 27 -1.28 -10.07 15.67
C ILE A 27 -1.89 -11.46 15.74
N PHE A 28 -2.49 -11.92 14.64
CA PHE A 28 -3.23 -13.17 14.58
C PHE A 28 -2.34 -14.34 14.16
N LEU A 29 -1.90 -14.40 12.89
CA LEU A 29 -1.05 -15.46 12.38
C LEU A 29 0.31 -14.91 11.95
N LYS A 30 1.40 -15.54 12.38
CA LYS A 30 2.74 -15.22 11.90
C LYS A 30 2.94 -15.70 10.46
N ASP A 31 2.47 -16.91 10.18
CA ASP A 31 2.46 -17.52 8.87
C ASP A 31 1.06 -18.10 8.64
N ARG A 32 0.30 -17.49 7.74
CA ARG A 32 -1.10 -17.89 7.54
C ARG A 32 -1.29 -19.07 6.60
N LYS A 33 -0.25 -19.43 5.80
CA LYS A 33 -0.34 -20.50 4.80
C LYS A 33 -1.66 -20.46 4.00
N SER A 34 -2.52 -21.44 4.19
CA SER A 34 -3.82 -21.56 3.53
C SER A 34 -4.98 -20.88 4.24
N PHE A 35 -4.76 -20.25 5.42
CA PHE A 35 -5.83 -19.61 6.16
C PHE A 35 -6.42 -18.42 5.38
N PRO A 36 -7.77 -18.25 5.35
CA PRO A 36 -8.43 -17.33 4.41
C PRO A 36 -8.20 -15.85 4.71
N PHE A 37 -7.73 -15.48 5.91
CA PHE A 37 -7.44 -14.09 6.25
C PHE A 37 -6.31 -13.96 7.28
N ASN A 38 -5.82 -12.74 7.45
CA ASN A 38 -4.93 -12.38 8.56
C ASN A 38 -5.21 -10.95 9.03
N VAL A 39 -4.80 -10.68 10.27
CA VAL A 39 -4.87 -9.33 10.85
C VAL A 39 -3.48 -8.96 11.37
N THR A 40 -3.04 -7.77 11.02
CA THR A 40 -1.73 -7.24 11.37
C THR A 40 -1.85 -5.80 11.87
N LEU A 41 -0.91 -5.38 12.69
CA LEU A 41 -0.72 -3.98 13.04
C LEU A 41 0.33 -3.39 12.08
N HIS A 42 0.02 -2.29 11.45
CA HIS A 42 0.91 -1.56 10.56
C HIS A 42 1.33 -0.23 11.18
N LYS A 43 2.58 0.12 10.97
CA LYS A 43 3.10 1.48 11.11
C LYS A 43 3.69 1.87 9.77
N ILE A 44 2.97 2.68 9.01
CA ILE A 44 3.43 3.24 7.73
C ILE A 44 4.36 4.40 8.08
N LEU A 45 5.56 4.40 7.55
CA LEU A 45 6.62 5.35 7.90
C LEU A 45 6.82 6.43 6.85
N VAL A 46 6.57 6.11 5.58
CA VAL A 46 6.67 7.03 4.45
C VAL A 46 5.51 6.81 3.49
N SER A 47 5.18 7.84 2.72
CA SER A 47 4.18 7.78 1.66
C SER A 47 4.54 6.77 0.58
N ASP A 48 3.53 6.27 -0.11
CA ASP A 48 3.74 5.55 -1.38
C ASP A 48 4.36 6.49 -2.42
N GLU A 49 5.03 5.92 -3.39
CA GLU A 49 5.25 6.65 -4.63
C GLU A 49 3.89 6.95 -5.29
N PRO A 50 3.73 8.12 -5.95
CA PRO A 50 2.46 8.53 -6.53
C PRO A 50 2.11 7.70 -7.79
N VAL A 51 2.09 6.38 -7.64
CA VAL A 51 1.76 5.41 -8.68
C VAL A 51 0.64 4.51 -8.17
N LEU A 52 -0.48 4.53 -8.86
CA LEU A 52 -1.62 3.67 -8.56
C LEU A 52 -1.20 2.20 -8.64
N HIS A 53 -1.56 1.44 -7.63
CA HIS A 53 -1.31 0.01 -7.53
C HIS A 53 -2.51 -0.71 -6.91
N ASP A 54 -2.60 -2.00 -7.17
CA ASP A 54 -3.60 -2.89 -6.59
C ASP A 54 -2.97 -3.88 -5.61
N HIS A 55 -3.76 -4.82 -5.10
CA HIS A 55 -3.33 -5.78 -4.10
C HIS A 55 -3.65 -7.23 -4.50
N PRO A 56 -2.90 -8.22 -3.98
CA PRO A 56 -3.18 -9.62 -4.29
C PRO A 56 -4.41 -10.16 -3.54
N TRP A 57 -4.99 -9.38 -2.64
CA TRP A 57 -6.16 -9.73 -1.81
C TRP A 57 -7.09 -8.55 -1.60
N SER A 58 -8.34 -8.83 -1.26
CA SER A 58 -9.20 -7.82 -0.66
C SER A 58 -8.70 -7.51 0.74
N TRP A 59 -8.78 -6.24 1.15
CA TRP A 59 -8.21 -5.77 2.39
C TRP A 59 -9.08 -4.74 3.08
N GLY A 60 -8.79 -4.54 4.36
CA GLY A 60 -9.43 -3.51 5.16
C GLY A 60 -8.45 -2.88 6.13
N THR A 61 -8.75 -1.67 6.54
CA THR A 61 -7.93 -0.97 7.52
C THR A 61 -8.77 -0.16 8.48
N MET A 62 -8.33 -0.11 9.74
CA MET A 62 -8.83 0.81 10.76
C MET A 62 -7.66 1.67 11.21
N ILE A 63 -7.77 2.98 11.02
CA ILE A 63 -6.74 3.93 11.42
C ILE A 63 -6.78 4.14 12.92
N LEU A 64 -5.65 3.96 13.59
CA LEU A 64 -5.51 4.11 15.05
C LEU A 64 -4.88 5.46 15.43
N LYS A 65 -3.86 5.89 14.67
CA LYS A 65 -3.13 7.14 14.94
C LYS A 65 -2.50 7.66 13.65
N GLY A 66 -2.39 8.97 13.52
CA GLY A 66 -1.94 9.62 12.29
C GLY A 66 -3.04 9.64 11.24
N GLY A 67 -2.72 9.31 10.04
CA GLY A 67 -3.64 9.24 8.92
C GLY A 67 -2.94 9.49 7.60
N TYR A 68 -3.71 9.38 6.52
CA TYR A 68 -3.20 9.59 5.17
C TYR A 68 -4.31 10.02 4.21
N TRP A 69 -3.89 10.65 3.13
CA TRP A 69 -4.70 10.83 1.94
C TRP A 69 -4.59 9.58 1.08
N GLU A 70 -5.70 8.97 0.77
CA GLU A 70 -5.77 7.91 -0.23
C GLU A 70 -6.12 8.52 -1.57
N HIS A 71 -5.24 8.34 -2.53
CA HIS A 71 -5.48 8.70 -3.92
C HIS A 71 -6.07 7.50 -4.66
N THR A 72 -7.19 7.72 -5.33
CA THR A 72 -7.88 6.71 -6.14
C THR A 72 -8.06 7.22 -7.57
N PRO A 73 -8.16 6.32 -8.57
CA PRO A 73 -8.25 6.74 -9.96
C PRO A 73 -9.53 7.53 -10.24
N LEU A 74 -9.38 8.65 -10.93
CA LEU A 74 -10.47 9.29 -11.64
C LEU A 74 -10.57 8.62 -13.02
N ARG A 75 -11.70 7.97 -13.32
CA ARG A 75 -11.93 7.23 -14.56
C ARG A 75 -12.88 8.00 -15.46
N ALA A 76 -12.54 8.08 -16.75
CA ALA A 76 -13.46 8.51 -17.77
C ALA A 76 -14.52 7.45 -18.05
N GLU A 77 -15.57 7.80 -18.81
CA GLU A 77 -16.69 6.89 -19.16
C GLU A 77 -16.22 5.59 -19.84
N GLU A 78 -15.15 5.65 -20.61
CA GLU A 78 -14.52 4.48 -21.26
C GLU A 78 -13.61 3.66 -20.33
N GLY A 79 -13.57 3.94 -19.04
CA GLY A 79 -12.75 3.23 -18.07
C GLY A 79 -11.26 3.63 -18.03
N HIS A 80 -10.85 4.60 -18.87
CA HIS A 80 -9.49 5.13 -18.86
C HIS A 80 -9.22 5.95 -17.60
N VAL A 81 -8.02 5.81 -17.03
CA VAL A 81 -7.59 6.63 -15.89
C VAL A 81 -7.10 7.98 -16.44
N VAL A 82 -7.78 9.05 -16.06
CA VAL A 82 -7.48 10.42 -16.49
C VAL A 82 -6.82 11.26 -15.38
N GLY A 83 -6.70 10.72 -14.19
CA GLY A 83 -6.11 11.39 -13.03
C GLY A 83 -6.43 10.64 -11.74
N SER A 84 -6.27 11.31 -10.62
CA SER A 84 -6.66 10.77 -9.30
C SER A 84 -7.43 11.79 -8.49
N THR A 85 -8.30 11.30 -7.64
CA THR A 85 -8.94 12.07 -6.58
C THR A 85 -8.44 11.58 -5.23
N LYS A 86 -8.48 12.41 -4.19
CA LYS A 86 -7.98 12.02 -2.87
C LYS A 86 -9.02 12.21 -1.77
N LYS A 87 -8.98 11.30 -0.80
CA LYS A 87 -9.80 11.32 0.41
C LYS A 87 -8.95 11.12 1.64
N TRP A 88 -9.21 11.91 2.68
CA TRP A 88 -8.56 11.77 3.98
C TRP A 88 -9.14 10.60 4.79
N TRP A 89 -8.22 9.82 5.38
CA TRP A 89 -8.53 8.76 6.33
C TRP A 89 -7.75 9.00 7.62
N GLY A 90 -8.46 9.40 8.67
CA GLY A 90 -7.90 9.71 9.99
C GLY A 90 -8.28 8.70 11.05
N PRO A 91 -7.86 8.91 12.31
CA PRO A 91 -8.11 7.99 13.42
C PRO A 91 -9.60 7.68 13.61
N GLY A 92 -9.90 6.41 13.89
CA GLY A 92 -11.26 5.89 14.04
C GLY A 92 -11.97 5.54 12.74
N THR A 93 -11.40 5.86 11.57
CA THR A 93 -12.01 5.50 10.29
C THR A 93 -11.71 4.04 9.93
N VAL A 94 -12.71 3.38 9.34
CA VAL A 94 -12.62 2.00 8.85
C VAL A 94 -13.00 1.97 7.37
N ARG A 95 -12.30 1.19 6.58
CA ARG A 95 -12.64 0.95 5.17
C ARG A 95 -12.27 -0.45 4.71
N PHE A 96 -12.93 -0.89 3.64
CA PHE A 96 -12.62 -2.12 2.93
C PHE A 96 -12.44 -1.83 1.45
N ARG A 97 -11.56 -2.60 0.80
CA ARG A 97 -11.21 -2.52 -0.61
C ARG A 97 -11.15 -3.90 -1.24
N LYS A 98 -11.51 -3.99 -2.51
CA LYS A 98 -11.30 -5.18 -3.31
C LYS A 98 -9.84 -5.28 -3.76
N ALA A 99 -9.41 -6.47 -4.16
CA ALA A 99 -8.07 -6.68 -4.68
C ALA A 99 -7.76 -5.78 -5.91
N ASP A 100 -8.75 -5.52 -6.75
CA ASP A 100 -8.61 -4.72 -7.98
C ASP A 100 -8.70 -3.20 -7.76
N ASP A 101 -9.03 -2.76 -6.55
CA ASP A 101 -9.13 -1.33 -6.25
C ASP A 101 -7.73 -0.71 -6.28
N LEU A 102 -7.56 0.24 -7.19
CA LEU A 102 -6.31 0.98 -7.39
C LEU A 102 -6.20 2.14 -6.42
N HIS A 103 -5.05 2.31 -5.82
CA HIS A 103 -4.77 3.45 -4.96
C HIS A 103 -3.26 3.70 -4.76
N TRP A 104 -2.93 4.81 -4.10
CA TRP A 104 -1.66 5.08 -3.44
C TRP A 104 -1.90 5.99 -2.23
N LEU A 105 -1.00 5.96 -1.24
CA LEU A 105 -1.16 6.63 0.05
C LEU A 105 -0.15 7.76 0.21
N GLU A 106 -0.63 8.92 0.65
CA GLU A 106 0.16 10.10 0.99
C GLU A 106 -0.02 10.39 2.49
N LEU A 107 1.04 10.24 3.29
CA LEU A 107 0.99 10.53 4.72
C LEU A 107 0.77 12.03 4.99
N ALA A 108 0.15 12.32 6.12
CA ALA A 108 0.12 13.68 6.64
C ALA A 108 1.53 14.18 6.92
N LYS A 109 1.73 15.49 6.82
CA LYS A 109 2.98 16.18 7.15
C LYS A 109 2.79 17.09 8.35
N ASP A 110 3.83 17.22 9.15
CA ASP A 110 3.89 18.21 10.22
C ASP A 110 4.19 19.62 9.66
N LYS A 111 4.28 20.60 10.55
CA LYS A 111 4.57 22.00 10.20
C LYS A 111 5.95 22.19 9.55
N ASP A 112 6.87 21.28 9.78
CA ASP A 112 8.23 21.31 9.24
C ASP A 112 8.36 20.49 7.95
N GLY A 113 7.25 19.90 7.47
CA GLY A 113 7.18 19.12 6.24
C GLY A 113 7.55 17.64 6.40
N ASN A 114 7.81 17.15 7.62
CA ASN A 114 8.13 15.76 7.87
C ASN A 114 6.87 14.91 7.85
N GLU A 115 6.95 13.72 7.29
CA GLU A 115 5.84 12.77 7.26
C GLU A 115 5.52 12.23 8.65
N ILE A 116 4.23 12.23 8.99
CA ILE A 116 3.72 11.72 10.26
C ILE A 116 3.36 10.24 10.07
N PRO A 117 4.02 9.30 10.78
CA PRO A 117 3.71 7.89 10.66
C PRO A 117 2.25 7.56 10.99
N CYS A 118 1.64 6.70 10.17
CA CYS A 118 0.28 6.23 10.37
C CYS A 118 0.25 4.82 10.96
N TRP A 119 -0.52 4.65 12.04
CA TRP A 119 -0.78 3.36 12.66
C TRP A 119 -2.16 2.86 12.29
N SER A 120 -2.26 1.62 11.88
CA SER A 120 -3.54 1.00 11.50
C SER A 120 -3.58 -0.49 11.81
N LEU A 121 -4.76 -1.00 12.15
CA LEU A 121 -5.05 -2.42 12.01
C LEU A 121 -5.31 -2.71 10.54
N PHE A 122 -4.70 -3.76 10.03
CA PHE A 122 -4.81 -4.15 8.63
C PHE A 122 -5.31 -5.59 8.51
N TYR A 123 -6.45 -5.74 7.88
CA TYR A 123 -7.03 -7.02 7.49
C TYR A 123 -6.61 -7.34 6.05
N MET A 124 -6.17 -8.56 5.80
CA MET A 124 -5.91 -9.08 4.46
C MET A 124 -6.68 -10.37 4.24
N GLY A 125 -7.48 -10.41 3.18
CA GLY A 125 -8.23 -11.58 2.77
C GLY A 125 -7.39 -12.64 2.05
N LYS A 126 -8.03 -13.66 1.52
CA LYS A 126 -7.38 -14.72 0.73
C LYS A 126 -6.72 -14.11 -0.51
N LYS A 127 -5.53 -14.64 -0.88
CA LYS A 127 -4.89 -14.27 -2.14
C LYS A 127 -5.81 -14.65 -3.31
N ALA A 128 -6.16 -13.66 -4.13
CA ALA A 128 -7.08 -13.80 -5.26
C ALA A 128 -6.37 -13.68 -6.60
N LYS A 129 -5.25 -12.92 -6.65
CA LYS A 129 -4.54 -12.61 -7.90
C LYS A 129 -3.09 -12.19 -7.61
N ASP A 130 -2.33 -11.96 -8.64
CA ASP A 130 -1.10 -11.17 -8.54
C ASP A 130 -1.43 -9.68 -8.61
N TRP A 131 -0.53 -8.85 -8.13
CA TRP A 131 -0.71 -7.41 -8.03
C TRP A 131 0.29 -6.65 -8.90
N GLY A 132 0.01 -5.41 -9.17
CA GLY A 132 0.84 -4.59 -10.03
C GLY A 132 0.56 -3.10 -9.94
N PHE A 133 1.13 -2.37 -10.88
CA PHE A 133 1.12 -0.92 -10.95
C PHE A 133 0.50 -0.42 -12.23
N MET A 134 -0.11 0.78 -12.18
CA MET A 134 -0.56 1.50 -13.35
C MET A 134 0.58 2.39 -13.86
N GLN A 135 1.21 2.00 -14.95
CA GLN A 135 2.25 2.79 -15.59
C GLN A 135 1.66 3.66 -16.69
N GLN A 136 2.04 4.93 -16.71
CA GLN A 136 1.71 5.81 -17.83
C GLN A 136 2.50 5.37 -19.07
N VAL A 137 1.80 5.20 -20.18
CA VAL A 137 2.38 4.86 -21.48
C VAL A 137 2.02 5.98 -22.44
N LYS A 138 3.05 6.56 -23.08
CA LYS A 138 2.85 7.62 -24.08
C LYS A 138 1.88 7.15 -25.16
N ASP A 139 0.93 8.01 -25.51
CA ASP A 139 -0.10 7.83 -26.56
C ASP A 139 -1.15 6.72 -26.28
N ILE A 140 -1.05 5.98 -25.14
CA ILE A 140 -1.99 4.91 -24.79
C ILE A 140 -2.74 5.22 -23.47
N GLY A 141 -2.20 6.11 -22.63
CA GLY A 141 -2.70 6.39 -21.29
C GLY A 141 -2.04 5.50 -20.23
N TYR A 142 -2.82 4.81 -19.40
CA TYR A 142 -2.27 3.96 -18.33
C TYR A 142 -2.44 2.49 -18.63
N ARG A 143 -1.38 1.70 -18.37
CA ARG A 143 -1.38 0.26 -18.50
C ARG A 143 -1.00 -0.40 -17.16
N TRP A 144 -1.74 -1.44 -16.77
CA TRP A 144 -1.38 -2.28 -15.63
C TRP A 144 -0.14 -3.14 -15.95
N ILE A 145 0.83 -3.14 -15.03
CA ILE A 145 2.07 -3.92 -15.15
C ILE A 145 2.27 -4.72 -13.88
N HIS A 146 2.58 -5.99 -14.04
CA HIS A 146 2.91 -6.90 -12.94
C HIS A 146 4.06 -6.34 -12.08
N ASN A 147 3.96 -6.46 -10.76
CA ASN A 147 4.90 -5.85 -9.81
C ASN A 147 6.36 -6.20 -10.09
N GLU A 148 6.69 -7.46 -10.37
CA GLU A 148 8.06 -7.88 -10.65
C GLU A 148 8.63 -7.24 -11.90
N LYS A 149 7.84 -7.10 -12.96
CA LYS A 149 8.26 -6.43 -14.19
C LYS A 149 8.48 -4.95 -13.95
N TYR A 150 7.55 -4.28 -13.28
CA TYR A 150 7.66 -2.86 -12.95
C TYR A 150 8.94 -2.55 -12.15
N LEU A 151 9.27 -3.40 -11.17
CA LEU A 151 10.47 -3.24 -10.36
C LEU A 151 11.77 -3.53 -11.11
N LYS A 152 11.74 -4.44 -12.10
CA LYS A 152 12.90 -4.71 -12.96
C LYS A 152 13.19 -3.57 -13.93
N ASP A 153 12.17 -3.09 -14.63
CA ASP A 153 12.30 -2.03 -15.61
C ASP A 153 12.85 -0.75 -14.95
N ARG A 154 12.41 -0.45 -13.74
CA ARG A 154 12.88 0.70 -12.98
C ARG A 154 14.35 0.61 -12.54
N LYS A 155 14.84 -0.58 -12.17
CA LYS A 155 16.26 -0.78 -11.83
C LYS A 155 17.19 -0.58 -13.01
N VAL A 156 16.70 -0.72 -14.23
CA VAL A 156 17.45 -0.44 -15.46
C VAL A 156 17.56 1.07 -15.66
N ASP A 157 16.46 1.81 -15.49
CA ASP A 157 16.44 3.27 -15.65
C ASP A 157 17.31 4.01 -14.63
N GLU A 158 17.45 3.47 -13.41
CA GLU A 158 18.33 4.05 -12.37
C GLU A 158 19.85 3.79 -12.62
N ARG A 159 20.22 2.96 -13.61
CA ARG A 159 21.60 2.61 -13.97
C ARG A 159 22.10 3.30 -15.25
N THR A 160 21.23 4.00 -15.95
CA THR A 160 21.57 4.82 -17.13
C THR A 160 21.65 6.29 -16.77
#